data_d574376095e015d123eb90d6d6c16e68
#
_entry.id   d574376095e015d123eb90d6d6c16e68
#
_cell.length_a   1.000
_cell.length_b   1.000
_cell.length_c   1.000
_cell.angle_alpha   90.00
_cell.angle_beta   90.00
_cell.angle_gamma   90.00
#
_symmetry.space_group_name_H-M   'P 1'
#
loop_
_entity.id
_entity.type
_entity.pdbx_description
1 polymer ?
#
loop_
_entity_poly.entity_id
_entity_poly.type
_entity_poly.pdbx_seq_one_letter_code
_entity_poly.pdbx_strand_id
1 'polypeptide(L)'
;RLPKSAIIQGADIIVQSTHKTLPAFTQASMLHIKGNRVDEKKILSMLRFLESSSPSYLLLNSLELAVDIYEKHGHELMENLLNTIEEFKLKFKDRENILIYNEMDKTKIFISLKDLGITGYNLDEILRRDYKIQVELSNYYGVLLICTIGNDKEDFYRLEKALEDLLLKIKEKNVLEDTKYPESIPTKVLNPREAFYSSKKTIKIED
;
A
#
# COMPACT_ATOMS: atom_id res chain seq x y z
N ARG A 1 2.45 17.98 3.04
CA ARG A 1 2.24 17.55 4.44
C ARG A 1 1.67 16.14 4.42
N LEU A 2 2.13 15.30 5.33
CA LEU A 2 1.58 13.96 5.53
C LEU A 2 0.17 14.05 6.14
N PRO A 3 -0.71 13.06 5.89
CA PRO A 3 -2.00 12.99 6.54
C PRO A 3 -1.83 12.83 8.06
N LYS A 4 -2.82 13.28 8.82
CA LYS A 4 -2.82 13.07 10.27
C LYS A 4 -2.90 11.57 10.56
N SER A 5 -2.13 11.10 11.56
CA SER A 5 -2.19 9.71 11.98
C SER A 5 -3.60 9.33 12.50
N ALA A 6 -3.95 8.05 12.43
CA ALA A 6 -5.24 7.56 12.93
C ALA A 6 -5.44 7.87 14.42
N ILE A 7 -4.36 7.89 15.23
CA ILE A 7 -4.39 8.30 16.64
C ILE A 7 -4.86 9.75 16.80
N ILE A 8 -4.34 10.66 15.97
CA ILE A 8 -4.71 12.08 16.00
C ILE A 8 -6.15 12.27 15.51
N GLN A 9 -6.61 11.42 14.62
CA GLN A 9 -7.98 11.44 14.10
C GLN A 9 -9.00 10.79 15.04
N GLY A 10 -8.56 10.27 16.18
CA GLY A 10 -9.44 9.79 17.26
C GLY A 10 -9.73 8.29 17.23
N ALA A 11 -8.93 7.48 16.54
CA ALA A 11 -9.00 6.03 16.65
C ALA A 11 -8.51 5.58 18.03
N ASP A 12 -9.22 4.64 18.66
CA ASP A 12 -8.88 4.11 19.99
C ASP A 12 -7.95 2.91 19.92
N ILE A 13 -8.05 2.10 18.85
CA ILE A 13 -7.18 0.96 18.60
C ILE A 13 -6.65 1.07 17.16
N ILE A 14 -5.36 0.92 17.00
CA ILE A 14 -4.70 1.00 15.70
C ILE A 14 -3.71 -0.14 15.58
N VAL A 15 -3.82 -0.91 14.51
CA VAL A 15 -2.83 -1.93 14.11
C VAL A 15 -2.02 -1.39 12.95
N GLN A 16 -0.71 -1.40 13.10
CA GLN A 16 0.21 -0.94 12.06
C GLN A 16 1.11 -2.08 11.59
N SER A 17 1.14 -2.33 10.30
CA SER A 17 2.18 -3.15 9.66
C SER A 17 3.45 -2.32 9.57
N THR A 18 4.21 -2.30 10.64
CA THR A 18 5.40 -1.43 10.78
C THR A 18 6.42 -1.70 9.67
N HIS A 19 6.59 -2.98 9.30
CA HIS A 19 7.48 -3.40 8.23
C HIS A 19 7.13 -2.88 6.82
N LYS A 20 5.93 -2.31 6.61
CA LYS A 20 5.54 -1.73 5.31
C LYS A 20 5.93 -0.25 5.17
N THR A 21 6.12 0.45 6.26
CA THR A 21 6.31 1.91 6.25
C THR A 21 7.55 2.38 7.00
N LEU A 22 8.03 1.62 7.97
CA LEU A 22 9.25 1.87 8.71
C LEU A 22 10.28 0.76 8.43
N PRO A 23 11.58 0.98 8.68
CA PRO A 23 12.65 0.02 8.41
C PRO A 23 12.70 -1.11 9.45
N ALA A 24 11.56 -1.81 9.64
CA ALA A 24 11.44 -2.99 10.48
C ALA A 24 11.38 -4.25 9.64
N PHE A 25 11.78 -5.39 10.22
CA PHE A 25 11.74 -6.68 9.52
C PHE A 25 10.31 -7.12 9.22
N THR A 26 10.14 -7.84 8.12
CA THR A 26 8.85 -8.45 7.74
C THR A 26 8.25 -9.23 8.90
N GLN A 27 6.94 -9.15 9.07
CA GLN A 27 6.11 -9.65 10.19
C GLN A 27 6.12 -8.75 11.43
N ALA A 28 6.97 -7.73 11.51
CA ALA A 28 6.94 -6.78 12.62
C ALA A 28 5.72 -5.85 12.50
N SER A 29 4.95 -5.73 13.57
CA SER A 29 3.78 -4.85 13.66
C SER A 29 3.65 -4.24 15.04
N MET A 30 2.89 -3.14 15.13
CA MET A 30 2.58 -2.46 16.39
C MET A 30 1.08 -2.35 16.60
N LEU A 31 0.63 -2.53 17.83
CA LEU A 31 -0.73 -2.23 18.27
C LEU A 31 -0.69 -1.01 19.19
N HIS A 32 -1.46 0.01 18.84
CA HIS A 32 -1.60 1.22 19.65
C HIS A 32 -3.01 1.28 20.25
N ILE A 33 -3.08 1.62 21.54
CA ILE A 33 -4.31 1.84 22.26
C ILE A 33 -4.30 3.26 22.79
N LYS A 34 -5.39 4.00 22.61
CA LYS A 34 -5.52 5.37 23.09
C LYS A 34 -6.94 5.64 23.60
N GLY A 35 -7.00 6.42 24.67
CA GLY A 35 -8.28 6.83 25.25
C GLY A 35 -8.84 5.81 26.24
N ASN A 36 -10.13 5.94 26.56
CA ASN A 36 -10.82 5.15 27.61
C ASN A 36 -12.07 4.42 27.12
N ARG A 37 -12.35 4.45 25.81
CA ARG A 37 -13.51 3.75 25.22
C ARG A 37 -13.28 2.24 25.09
N VAL A 38 -12.03 1.83 25.14
CA VAL A 38 -11.64 0.43 25.02
C VAL A 38 -11.00 -0.05 26.31
N ASP A 39 -11.36 -1.23 26.76
CA ASP A 39 -10.78 -1.88 27.93
C ASP A 39 -9.43 -2.50 27.56
N GLU A 40 -8.34 -1.81 27.90
CA GLU A 40 -6.97 -2.24 27.65
C GLU A 40 -6.70 -3.65 28.23
N LYS A 41 -7.24 -3.97 29.43
CA LYS A 41 -7.02 -5.27 30.07
C LYS A 41 -7.61 -6.42 29.25
N LYS A 42 -8.77 -6.19 28.62
CA LYS A 42 -9.38 -7.17 27.72
C LYS A 42 -8.53 -7.39 26.48
N ILE A 43 -8.00 -6.33 25.88
CA ILE A 43 -7.12 -6.43 24.72
C ILE A 43 -5.86 -7.21 25.09
N LEU A 44 -5.18 -6.84 26.17
CA LEU A 44 -3.97 -7.55 26.63
C LEU A 44 -4.26 -9.02 26.95
N SER A 45 -5.43 -9.32 27.52
CA SER A 45 -5.85 -10.71 27.76
C SER A 45 -6.02 -11.48 26.46
N MET A 46 -6.65 -10.89 25.43
CA MET A 46 -6.80 -11.53 24.13
C MET A 46 -5.45 -11.72 23.41
N LEU A 47 -4.57 -10.74 23.48
CA LEU A 47 -3.22 -10.88 22.92
C LEU A 47 -2.46 -12.08 23.51
N ARG A 48 -2.55 -12.29 24.83
CA ARG A 48 -1.92 -13.47 25.48
C ARG A 48 -2.45 -14.81 24.98
N PHE A 49 -3.68 -14.87 24.46
CA PHE A 49 -4.21 -16.10 23.85
C PHE A 49 -3.78 -16.27 22.38
N LEU A 50 -3.51 -15.18 21.68
CA LEU A 50 -3.28 -15.18 20.24
C LEU A 50 -1.79 -15.06 19.87
N GLU A 51 -0.99 -14.45 20.73
CA GLU A 51 0.44 -14.26 20.52
C GLU A 51 1.26 -15.49 20.90
N SER A 52 2.46 -15.57 20.31
CA SER A 52 3.46 -16.58 20.70
C SER A 52 3.97 -16.30 22.11
N SER A 53 4.14 -17.35 22.92
CA SER A 53 4.84 -17.29 24.21
C SER A 53 6.36 -17.11 24.05
N SER A 54 6.90 -17.28 22.85
CA SER A 54 8.32 -17.17 22.52
C SER A 54 8.53 -16.11 21.43
N PRO A 55 8.49 -14.80 21.77
CA PRO A 55 8.65 -13.74 20.79
C PRO A 55 10.05 -13.77 20.15
N SER A 56 10.11 -13.41 18.88
CA SER A 56 11.39 -13.23 18.19
C SER A 56 12.05 -11.93 18.63
N TYR A 57 13.16 -12.04 19.36
CA TYR A 57 13.95 -10.86 19.76
C TYR A 57 14.52 -10.10 18.55
N LEU A 58 14.76 -10.76 17.43
CA LEU A 58 15.18 -10.10 16.19
C LEU A 58 14.09 -9.16 15.66
N LEU A 59 12.82 -9.59 15.69
CA LEU A 59 11.71 -8.75 15.29
C LEU A 59 11.49 -7.59 16.27
N LEU A 60 11.56 -7.84 17.58
CA LEU A 60 11.45 -6.79 18.58
C LEU A 60 12.57 -5.74 18.44
N ASN A 61 13.82 -6.20 18.31
CA ASN A 61 14.95 -5.30 18.08
C ASN A 61 14.81 -4.50 16.78
N SER A 62 14.28 -5.09 15.71
CA SER A 62 14.03 -4.36 14.46
C SER A 62 12.99 -3.26 14.62
N LEU A 63 11.96 -3.47 15.46
CA LEU A 63 10.97 -2.43 15.77
C LEU A 63 11.59 -1.29 16.56
N GLU A 64 12.41 -1.60 17.58
CA GLU A 64 13.11 -0.60 18.39
C GLU A 64 14.06 0.25 17.55
N LEU A 65 14.87 -0.40 16.70
CA LEU A 65 15.76 0.30 15.77
C LEU A 65 14.99 1.18 14.76
N ALA A 66 13.86 0.70 14.26
CA ALA A 66 13.03 1.47 13.34
C ALA A 66 12.47 2.74 13.99
N VAL A 67 12.06 2.67 15.25
CA VAL A 67 11.61 3.83 16.03
C VAL A 67 12.77 4.77 16.27
N ASP A 68 13.93 4.29 16.71
CA ASP A 68 15.12 5.11 16.98
C ASP A 68 15.60 5.86 15.72
N ILE A 69 15.63 5.21 14.56
CA ILE A 69 15.96 5.85 13.28
C ILE A 69 14.94 6.96 12.97
N TYR A 70 13.65 6.68 13.19
CA TYR A 70 12.60 7.61 12.86
C TYR A 70 12.58 8.82 13.81
N GLU A 71 12.88 8.62 15.10
CA GLU A 71 13.00 9.70 16.07
C GLU A 71 14.19 10.63 15.75
N LYS A 72 15.32 10.06 15.34
CA LYS A 72 16.56 10.83 15.08
C LYS A 72 16.58 11.48 13.70
N HIS A 73 16.09 10.79 12.68
CA HIS A 73 16.26 11.17 11.27
C HIS A 73 14.96 11.22 10.49
N GLY A 74 13.83 10.82 11.07
CA GLY A 74 12.57 10.62 10.34
C GLY A 74 12.06 11.86 9.62
N HIS A 75 12.24 13.07 10.21
CA HIS A 75 11.81 14.31 9.58
C HIS A 75 12.59 14.58 8.29
N GLU A 76 13.91 14.51 8.34
CA GLU A 76 14.79 14.76 7.19
C GLU A 76 14.58 13.71 6.09
N LEU A 77 14.54 12.41 6.46
CA LEU A 77 14.33 11.32 5.52
C LEU A 77 12.96 11.41 4.82
N MET A 78 11.93 11.80 5.57
CA MET A 78 10.59 11.95 5.01
C MET A 78 10.49 13.18 4.10
N GLU A 79 11.14 14.28 4.46
CA GLU A 79 11.18 15.49 3.61
C GLU A 79 11.90 15.21 2.30
N ASN A 80 13.03 14.51 2.34
CA ASN A 80 13.77 14.08 1.15
C ASN A 80 12.92 13.16 0.26
N LEU A 81 12.21 12.19 0.85
CA LEU A 81 11.30 11.32 0.13
C LEU A 81 10.18 12.11 -0.57
N LEU A 82 9.52 13.01 0.16
CA LEU A 82 8.42 13.80 -0.40
C LEU A 82 8.89 14.72 -1.53
N ASN A 83 10.06 15.31 -1.42
CA ASN A 83 10.66 16.11 -2.49
C ASN A 83 10.94 15.26 -3.74
N THR A 84 11.51 14.06 -3.55
CA THR A 84 11.77 13.13 -4.67
C THR A 84 10.48 12.68 -5.35
N ILE A 85 9.42 12.42 -4.59
CA ILE A 85 8.09 12.10 -5.13
C ILE A 85 7.53 13.26 -5.96
N GLU A 86 7.62 14.49 -5.46
CA GLU A 86 7.13 15.66 -6.20
C GLU A 86 7.97 15.91 -7.47
N GLU A 87 9.29 15.76 -7.43
CA GLU A 87 10.16 15.83 -8.62
C GLU A 87 9.73 14.79 -9.68
N PHE A 88 9.49 13.56 -9.25
CA PHE A 88 8.99 12.50 -10.13
C PHE A 88 7.64 12.86 -10.76
N LYS A 89 6.66 13.32 -9.96
CA LYS A 89 5.34 13.70 -10.47
C LYS A 89 5.40 14.84 -11.49
N LEU A 90 6.24 15.83 -11.25
CA LEU A 90 6.39 16.98 -12.15
C LEU A 90 6.82 16.58 -13.56
N LYS A 91 7.59 15.50 -13.72
CA LYS A 91 8.02 14.99 -15.04
C LYS A 91 6.86 14.47 -15.89
N PHE A 92 5.79 14.02 -15.27
CA PHE A 92 4.61 13.47 -15.96
C PHE A 92 3.40 14.39 -15.92
N LYS A 93 3.51 15.59 -15.33
CA LYS A 93 2.38 16.50 -15.11
C LYS A 93 1.62 16.86 -16.39
N ASP A 94 2.35 17.05 -17.50
CA ASP A 94 1.79 17.49 -18.79
C ASP A 94 1.57 16.31 -19.76
N ARG A 95 1.65 15.07 -19.28
CA ARG A 95 1.41 13.86 -20.08
C ARG A 95 -0.04 13.41 -19.98
N GLU A 96 -0.79 13.55 -21.05
CA GLU A 96 -2.23 13.22 -21.11
C GLU A 96 -2.57 11.73 -20.90
N ASN A 97 -1.61 10.82 -21.20
CA ASN A 97 -1.87 9.38 -21.26
C ASN A 97 -1.45 8.62 -19.99
N ILE A 98 -1.06 9.33 -18.95
CA ILE A 98 -0.68 8.77 -17.66
C ILE A 98 -1.32 9.58 -16.53
N LEU A 99 -1.99 8.89 -15.64
CA LEU A 99 -2.50 9.47 -14.41
C LEU A 99 -1.61 9.05 -13.25
N ILE A 100 -1.05 10.03 -12.53
CA ILE A 100 -0.33 9.82 -11.28
C ILE A 100 -1.08 10.52 -10.16
N TYR A 101 -1.63 9.74 -9.22
CA TYR A 101 -2.44 10.24 -8.11
C TYR A 101 -1.80 9.91 -6.77
N ASN A 102 -1.65 10.91 -5.88
CA ASN A 102 -1.13 10.75 -4.52
C ASN A 102 -1.63 11.82 -3.55
N GLU A 103 -2.84 12.31 -3.70
CA GLU A 103 -3.33 13.47 -2.95
C GLU A 103 -3.65 13.18 -1.50
N MET A 104 -4.11 11.97 -1.17
CA MET A 104 -4.52 11.63 0.20
C MET A 104 -3.33 11.32 1.10
N ASP A 105 -2.48 10.40 0.69
CA ASP A 105 -1.21 10.05 1.34
C ASP A 105 -0.10 10.18 0.32
N LYS A 106 0.73 11.20 0.45
CA LYS A 106 1.78 11.51 -0.51
C LYS A 106 2.83 10.42 -0.68
N THR A 107 2.95 9.50 0.27
CA THR A 107 3.85 8.35 0.19
C THR A 107 3.27 7.19 -0.63
N LYS A 108 2.01 7.29 -1.04
CA LYS A 108 1.32 6.30 -1.86
C LYS A 108 1.05 6.87 -3.24
N ILE A 109 1.60 6.22 -4.27
CA ILE A 109 1.49 6.69 -5.65
C ILE A 109 0.65 5.67 -6.41
N PHE A 110 -0.51 6.12 -6.92
CA PHE A 110 -1.30 5.34 -7.85
C PHE A 110 -0.99 5.79 -9.29
N ILE A 111 -0.66 4.83 -10.15
CA ILE A 111 -0.33 5.08 -11.56
C ILE A 111 -1.31 4.32 -12.44
N SER A 112 -1.91 5.02 -13.39
CA SER A 112 -2.83 4.45 -14.38
C SER A 112 -2.40 4.81 -15.80
N LEU A 113 -2.41 3.82 -16.68
CA LEU A 113 -2.23 3.93 -18.13
C LEU A 113 -3.51 3.49 -18.87
N LYS A 114 -4.69 3.64 -18.23
CA LYS A 114 -5.97 3.20 -18.79
C LYS A 114 -6.28 3.83 -20.16
N ASP A 115 -5.86 5.07 -20.37
CA ASP A 115 -6.07 5.79 -21.62
C ASP A 115 -5.20 5.27 -22.78
N LEU A 116 -4.24 4.41 -22.48
CA LEU A 116 -3.43 3.62 -23.43
C LEU A 116 -3.89 2.16 -23.54
N GLY A 117 -5.00 1.78 -22.91
CA GLY A 117 -5.51 0.41 -22.92
C GLY A 117 -4.72 -0.57 -22.06
N ILE A 118 -3.90 -0.09 -21.14
CA ILE A 118 -3.12 -0.96 -20.24
C ILE A 118 -3.85 -1.08 -18.91
N THR A 119 -4.23 -2.31 -18.55
CA THR A 119 -4.75 -2.59 -17.20
C THR A 119 -3.64 -2.50 -16.18
N GLY A 120 -4.00 -2.24 -14.92
CA GLY A 120 -3.01 -2.27 -13.84
C GLY A 120 -2.35 -3.64 -13.69
N TYR A 121 -3.06 -4.73 -14.00
CA TYR A 121 -2.49 -6.09 -14.00
C TYR A 121 -1.36 -6.23 -15.03
N ASN A 122 -1.58 -5.74 -16.25
CA ASN A 122 -0.55 -5.75 -17.29
C ASN A 122 0.62 -4.84 -16.96
N LEU A 123 0.33 -3.65 -16.40
CA LEU A 123 1.36 -2.72 -15.94
C LEU A 123 2.23 -3.33 -14.83
N ASP A 124 1.64 -4.00 -13.84
CA ASP A 124 2.35 -4.72 -12.78
C ASP A 124 3.27 -5.80 -13.36
N GLU A 125 2.75 -6.63 -14.28
CA GLU A 125 3.54 -7.69 -14.92
C GLU A 125 4.75 -7.10 -15.65
N ILE A 126 4.57 -6.04 -16.45
CA ILE A 126 5.64 -5.38 -17.19
C ILE A 126 6.68 -4.78 -16.24
N LEU A 127 6.24 -4.02 -15.23
CA LEU A 127 7.13 -3.39 -14.25
C LEU A 127 7.98 -4.44 -13.54
N ARG A 128 7.37 -5.54 -13.11
CA ARG A 128 8.07 -6.62 -12.41
C ARG A 128 9.04 -7.37 -13.31
N ARG A 129 8.58 -7.79 -14.50
CA ARG A 129 9.37 -8.64 -15.41
C ARG A 129 10.52 -7.88 -16.04
N ASP A 130 10.25 -6.70 -16.60
CA ASP A 130 11.17 -6.00 -17.48
C ASP A 130 12.02 -4.95 -16.73
N TYR A 131 11.46 -4.34 -15.68
CA TYR A 131 12.11 -3.25 -14.95
C TYR A 131 12.49 -3.58 -13.50
N LYS A 132 12.14 -4.79 -13.01
CA LYS A 132 12.42 -5.24 -11.64
C LYS A 132 11.81 -4.32 -10.57
N ILE A 133 10.65 -3.78 -10.86
CA ILE A 133 9.87 -2.94 -9.96
C ILE A 133 8.68 -3.74 -9.45
N GLN A 134 8.60 -3.93 -8.13
CA GLN A 134 7.48 -4.58 -7.46
C GLN A 134 6.51 -3.52 -6.96
N VAL A 135 5.24 -3.63 -7.33
CA VAL A 135 4.17 -2.76 -6.83
C VAL A 135 3.54 -3.36 -5.57
N GLU A 136 2.85 -2.54 -4.77
CA GLU A 136 2.11 -3.01 -3.59
C GLU A 136 0.85 -3.79 -3.99
N LEU A 137 0.09 -3.24 -4.93
CA LEU A 137 -1.08 -3.90 -5.48
C LEU A 137 -1.38 -3.39 -6.90
N SER A 138 -2.10 -4.21 -7.65
CA SER A 138 -2.65 -3.84 -8.95
C SER A 138 -4.16 -4.13 -8.99
N ASN A 139 -4.88 -3.34 -9.78
CA ASN A 139 -6.27 -3.56 -10.12
C ASN A 139 -6.50 -3.30 -11.61
N TYR A 140 -7.74 -3.36 -12.08
CA TYR A 140 -8.06 -3.13 -13.47
C TYR A 140 -7.57 -1.75 -13.98
N TYR A 141 -7.61 -0.72 -13.15
CA TYR A 141 -7.32 0.66 -13.56
C TYR A 141 -5.86 1.08 -13.41
N GLY A 142 -5.07 0.43 -12.57
CA GLY A 142 -3.69 0.84 -12.34
C GLY A 142 -2.98 0.07 -11.23
N VAL A 143 -1.83 0.59 -10.86
CA VAL A 143 -0.96 0.04 -9.81
C VAL A 143 -0.77 1.03 -8.67
N LEU A 144 -0.64 0.51 -7.46
CA LEU A 144 -0.31 1.29 -6.26
C LEU A 144 1.12 0.97 -5.82
N LEU A 145 1.91 2.02 -5.62
CA LEU A 145 3.25 1.93 -5.02
C LEU A 145 3.22 2.53 -3.62
N ILE A 146 3.93 1.91 -2.69
CA ILE A 146 4.22 2.46 -1.36
C ILE A 146 5.67 2.94 -1.38
N CYS A 147 5.85 4.23 -1.17
CA CYS A 147 7.17 4.84 -1.05
C CYS A 147 7.50 5.01 0.42
N THR A 148 8.71 4.66 0.80
CA THR A 148 9.20 4.72 2.18
C THR A 148 10.51 5.51 2.27
N ILE A 149 10.94 5.81 3.48
CA ILE A 149 12.23 6.47 3.73
C ILE A 149 13.44 5.65 3.25
N GLY A 150 13.24 4.39 2.88
CA GLY A 150 14.27 3.54 2.30
C GLY A 150 14.40 3.66 0.77
N ASN A 151 13.48 4.40 0.11
CA ASN A 151 13.60 4.63 -1.32
C ASN A 151 14.50 5.83 -1.63
N ASP A 152 15.36 5.66 -2.59
CA ASP A 152 16.28 6.68 -3.07
C ASP A 152 15.92 7.22 -4.47
N LYS A 153 16.73 8.16 -4.97
CA LYS A 153 16.54 8.74 -6.30
C LYS A 153 16.70 7.71 -7.44
N GLU A 154 17.48 6.66 -7.24
CA GLU A 154 17.71 5.62 -8.25
C GLU A 154 16.44 4.76 -8.45
N ASP A 155 15.69 4.48 -7.37
CA ASP A 155 14.40 3.80 -7.45
C ASP A 155 13.40 4.60 -8.30
N PHE A 156 13.30 5.91 -8.06
CA PHE A 156 12.42 6.80 -8.82
C PHE A 156 12.89 6.95 -10.27
N TYR A 157 14.18 7.05 -10.52
CA TYR A 157 14.72 7.09 -11.88
C TYR A 157 14.40 5.82 -12.66
N ARG A 158 14.49 4.64 -12.03
CA ARG A 158 14.11 3.37 -12.63
C ARG A 158 12.63 3.33 -13.00
N LEU A 159 11.77 3.80 -12.10
CA LEU A 159 10.33 3.90 -12.36
C LEU A 159 10.03 4.88 -13.50
N GLU A 160 10.66 6.06 -13.48
CA GLU A 160 10.54 7.07 -14.54
C GLU A 160 10.90 6.48 -15.91
N LYS A 161 12.07 5.85 -16.01
CA LYS A 161 12.52 5.20 -17.25
C LYS A 161 11.56 4.13 -17.73
N ALA A 162 11.02 3.31 -16.82
CA ALA A 162 10.03 2.30 -17.16
C ALA A 162 8.77 2.92 -17.78
N LEU A 163 8.25 3.98 -17.18
CA LEU A 163 7.06 4.67 -17.68
C LEU A 163 7.32 5.39 -19.00
N GLU A 164 8.46 6.07 -19.15
CA GLU A 164 8.85 6.71 -20.42
C GLU A 164 8.98 5.70 -21.55
N ASP A 165 9.65 4.57 -21.32
CA ASP A 165 9.78 3.49 -22.30
C ASP A 165 8.41 2.93 -22.73
N LEU A 166 7.48 2.79 -21.79
CA LEU A 166 6.10 2.34 -22.07
C LEU A 166 5.33 3.36 -22.90
N LEU A 167 5.41 4.64 -22.54
CA LEU A 167 4.75 5.72 -23.27
C LEU A 167 5.27 5.87 -24.70
N LEU A 168 6.55 5.54 -24.97
CA LEU A 168 7.15 5.56 -26.30
C LEU A 168 6.76 4.33 -27.15
N LYS A 169 6.62 3.17 -26.53
CA LYS A 169 6.30 1.90 -27.23
C LYS A 169 4.85 1.80 -27.67
N ILE A 170 3.92 2.41 -26.90
CA ILE A 170 2.49 2.29 -27.15
C ILE A 170 2.05 3.40 -28.10
N LYS A 171 1.73 3.01 -29.34
CA LYS A 171 1.32 3.94 -30.39
C LYS A 171 -0.21 4.05 -30.55
N GLU A 172 -0.96 3.05 -30.11
CA GLU A 172 -2.41 3.00 -30.25
C GLU A 172 -3.10 3.35 -28.92
N LYS A 173 -4.07 4.26 -29.00
CA LYS A 173 -4.92 4.64 -27.86
C LYS A 173 -6.14 3.71 -27.85
N ASN A 174 -6.11 2.66 -27.08
CA ASN A 174 -7.26 1.82 -26.78
C ASN A 174 -7.68 2.10 -25.33
N VAL A 175 -8.50 3.11 -25.13
CA VAL A 175 -9.01 3.47 -23.79
C VAL A 175 -9.74 2.28 -23.18
N LEU A 176 -9.40 1.89 -21.96
CA LEU A 176 -10.13 0.86 -21.24
C LEU A 176 -11.54 1.33 -20.91
N GLU A 177 -12.52 0.50 -21.18
CA GLU A 177 -13.90 0.76 -20.75
C GLU A 177 -14.01 0.75 -19.22
N ASP A 178 -14.80 1.67 -18.67
CA ASP A 178 -15.07 1.68 -17.24
C ASP A 178 -15.92 0.46 -16.86
N THR A 179 -15.45 -0.28 -15.84
CA THR A 179 -16.24 -1.39 -15.31
C THR A 179 -17.49 -0.88 -14.60
N LYS A 180 -18.65 -1.39 -15.00
CA LYS A 180 -19.90 -1.08 -14.29
C LYS A 180 -19.92 -1.83 -12.96
N TYR A 181 -19.81 -1.10 -11.87
CA TYR A 181 -20.04 -1.67 -10.55
C TYR A 181 -21.54 -1.82 -10.28
N PRO A 182 -21.96 -2.84 -9.52
CA PRO A 182 -23.35 -2.94 -9.08
C PRO A 182 -23.76 -1.67 -8.32
N GLU A 183 -24.88 -1.05 -8.70
CA GLU A 183 -25.38 0.16 -8.03
C GLU A 183 -25.93 -0.11 -6.62
N SER A 184 -26.14 -1.38 -6.27
CA SER A 184 -26.69 -1.79 -4.98
C SER A 184 -25.64 -2.39 -4.06
N ILE A 185 -25.71 -2.05 -2.78
CA ILE A 185 -24.92 -2.71 -1.74
C ILE A 185 -25.46 -4.15 -1.56
N PRO A 186 -24.62 -5.19 -1.68
CA PRO A 186 -25.05 -6.56 -1.48
C PRO A 186 -25.67 -6.78 -0.11
N THR A 187 -26.81 -7.52 -0.07
CA THR A 187 -27.41 -7.91 1.19
C THR A 187 -26.57 -9.00 1.85
N LYS A 188 -26.19 -8.78 3.12
CA LYS A 188 -25.50 -9.80 3.90
C LYS A 188 -26.43 -10.96 4.22
N VAL A 189 -26.17 -12.14 3.68
CA VAL A 189 -26.98 -13.34 3.86
C VAL A 189 -26.50 -14.19 5.05
N LEU A 190 -25.16 -14.29 5.22
CA LEU A 190 -24.51 -15.06 6.29
C LEU A 190 -23.48 -14.19 7.02
N ASN A 191 -23.26 -14.45 8.30
CA ASN A 191 -22.09 -13.90 8.95
C ASN A 191 -20.82 -14.72 8.58
N PRO A 192 -19.59 -14.17 8.78
CA PRO A 192 -18.35 -14.85 8.38
C PRO A 192 -18.17 -16.24 9.00
N ARG A 193 -18.60 -16.44 10.27
CA ARG A 193 -18.52 -17.73 10.95
C ARG A 193 -19.46 -18.74 10.35
N GLU A 194 -20.70 -18.38 10.10
CA GLU A 194 -21.69 -19.25 9.44
C GLU A 194 -21.23 -19.64 8.05
N ALA A 195 -20.73 -18.70 7.25
CA ALA A 195 -20.18 -18.94 5.94
C ALA A 195 -18.99 -19.91 5.96
N PHE A 196 -18.08 -19.73 6.95
CA PHE A 196 -16.89 -20.57 7.09
C PHE A 196 -17.23 -22.04 7.40
N TYR A 197 -18.23 -22.29 8.25
CA TYR A 197 -18.63 -23.63 8.68
C TYR A 197 -19.76 -24.24 7.83
N SER A 198 -20.27 -23.53 6.82
CA SER A 198 -21.25 -24.06 5.88
C SER A 198 -20.68 -25.19 5.00
N SER A 199 -21.55 -25.97 4.40
CA SER A 199 -21.16 -26.94 3.36
C SER A 199 -20.48 -26.21 2.19
N LYS A 200 -19.39 -26.78 1.68
CA LYS A 200 -18.56 -26.17 0.64
C LYS A 200 -18.59 -26.99 -0.63
N LYS A 201 -18.62 -26.30 -1.76
CA LYS A 201 -18.44 -26.90 -3.09
C LYS A 201 -17.23 -26.21 -3.74
N THR A 202 -16.32 -27.02 -4.24
CA THR A 202 -15.21 -26.51 -5.06
C THR A 202 -15.73 -26.32 -6.49
N ILE A 203 -15.57 -25.13 -7.02
CA ILE A 203 -15.88 -24.80 -8.42
C ILE A 203 -14.61 -24.28 -9.09
N LYS A 204 -14.55 -24.39 -10.42
CA LYS A 204 -13.52 -23.71 -11.19
C LYS A 204 -13.82 -22.22 -11.24
N ILE A 205 -12.78 -21.38 -11.38
CA ILE A 205 -12.94 -19.91 -11.47
C ILE A 205 -13.73 -19.51 -12.73
N GLU A 206 -13.72 -20.37 -13.77
CA GLU A 206 -14.38 -20.14 -15.05
C GLU A 206 -15.89 -20.47 -15.04
N ASP A 207 -16.37 -21.12 -13.98
CA ASP A 207 -17.78 -21.45 -13.75
C ASP A 207 -18.48 -20.34 -12.91
#